data_6a921db173867388e1448fe15604ee39
#
_entry.id   6a921db173867388e1448fe15604ee39
#
_cell.length_a   1.000
_cell.length_b   1.000
_cell.length_c   1.000
_cell.angle_alpha   90.00
_cell.angle_beta   90.00
_cell.angle_gamma   90.00
#
_symmetry.space_group_name_H-M   'P 1'
#
loop_
_entity.id
_entity.type
_entity.pdbx_description
1 polymer ?
#
loop_
_entity_poly.entity_id
_entity_poly.type
_entity_poly.pdbx_seq_one_letter_code
_entity_poly.pdbx_strand_id
1 'polypeptide(L)'
;NGYLPLVEELKIPIVEFSGQRYKTVGDEFDHLLLSKEVMNADVVINLPKVKSHVQITLTMGVKNLFGCVPGKMKAWWHMEAGKDADRFGQMLVETARTISPNLTILDGILGHEGNGPSGGEPRELGLLAASADVFALDRAIVAVLQVDPDRIPTVRMARRLGLCPELEAIEFPLSRPEELAIEDWKWPDKMMPIDFGAPRVVKSTFKHLYVRFIKEPMAAYTGK
;
A
#
# COMPACT_ATOMS: atom_id res chain seq x y z
N ASN A 1 4.12 9.91 -13.33
CA ASN A 1 4.18 8.45 -13.05
C ASN A 1 4.20 7.59 -14.33
N GLY A 2 4.27 8.16 -15.54
CA GLY A 2 4.35 7.40 -16.79
C GLY A 2 3.05 6.74 -17.28
N TYR A 3 1.98 6.76 -16.51
CA TYR A 3 0.69 6.16 -16.90
C TYR A 3 -0.21 7.08 -17.75
N LEU A 4 0.06 8.38 -17.78
CA LEU A 4 -0.82 9.33 -18.44
C LEU A 4 -1.06 9.02 -19.93
N PRO A 5 -0.03 8.70 -20.74
CA PRO A 5 -0.24 8.33 -22.13
C PRO A 5 -1.13 7.10 -22.30
N LEU A 6 -0.96 6.07 -21.47
CA LEU A 6 -1.77 4.85 -21.49
C LEU A 6 -3.23 5.13 -21.11
N VAL A 7 -3.44 5.96 -20.08
CA VAL A 7 -4.77 6.37 -19.63
C VAL A 7 -5.51 7.14 -20.71
N GLU A 8 -4.81 8.03 -21.42
CA GLU A 8 -5.36 8.79 -22.55
C GLU A 8 -5.68 7.89 -23.76
N GLU A 9 -4.75 7.00 -24.13
CA GLU A 9 -4.92 6.03 -25.22
C GLU A 9 -6.13 5.12 -24.98
N LEU A 10 -6.23 4.55 -23.76
CA LEU A 10 -7.30 3.64 -23.38
C LEU A 10 -8.57 4.36 -22.92
N LYS A 11 -8.58 5.71 -22.90
CA LYS A 11 -9.72 6.54 -22.46
C LYS A 11 -10.23 6.15 -21.05
N ILE A 12 -9.30 5.84 -20.13
CA ILE A 12 -9.64 5.48 -18.77
C ILE A 12 -9.95 6.77 -17.98
N PRO A 13 -11.11 6.90 -17.33
CA PRO A 13 -11.40 8.07 -16.52
C PRO A 13 -10.51 8.10 -15.28
N ILE A 14 -9.87 9.25 -15.02
CA ILE A 14 -9.16 9.51 -13.77
C ILE A 14 -10.10 10.26 -12.84
N VAL A 15 -10.30 9.74 -11.64
CA VAL A 15 -11.21 10.31 -10.65
C VAL A 15 -10.43 10.74 -9.42
N GLU A 16 -10.67 11.97 -8.94
CA GLU A 16 -10.18 12.39 -7.63
C GLU A 16 -11.01 11.74 -6.51
N PHE A 17 -10.31 11.25 -5.50
CA PHE A 17 -10.97 10.60 -4.38
C PHE A 17 -11.56 11.62 -3.40
N SER A 18 -12.88 11.54 -3.17
CA SER A 18 -13.58 12.22 -2.10
C SER A 18 -13.70 11.33 -0.87
N GLY A 19 -13.56 11.93 0.32
CA GLY A 19 -13.59 11.18 1.57
C GLY A 19 -14.98 11.07 2.18
N GLN A 20 -15.34 9.86 2.62
CA GLN A 20 -16.52 9.60 3.45
C GLN A 20 -16.15 8.67 4.59
N ARG A 21 -16.81 8.84 5.75
CA ARG A 21 -16.65 7.95 6.89
C ARG A 21 -17.41 6.65 6.65
N TYR A 22 -16.73 5.54 6.80
CA TYR A 22 -17.31 4.20 6.72
C TYR A 22 -17.05 3.46 8.03
N LYS A 23 -18.07 2.77 8.53
CA LYS A 23 -17.91 1.88 9.67
C LYS A 23 -16.96 0.76 9.27
N THR A 24 -15.98 0.47 10.11
CA THR A 24 -15.06 -0.65 9.87
C THR A 24 -15.72 -1.99 10.19
N VAL A 25 -15.14 -3.03 9.64
CA VAL A 25 -15.50 -4.41 10.02
C VAL A 25 -14.57 -4.96 11.11
N GLY A 26 -13.62 -4.14 11.59
CA GLY A 26 -12.71 -4.45 12.70
C GLY A 26 -13.22 -3.90 14.02
N ASP A 27 -12.50 -4.23 15.09
CA ASP A 27 -12.87 -3.88 16.46
C ASP A 27 -12.07 -2.70 17.03
N GLU A 28 -10.89 -2.37 16.44
CA GLU A 28 -10.01 -1.33 16.98
C GLU A 28 -10.41 0.08 16.49
N PHE A 29 -10.94 0.19 15.30
CA PHE A 29 -11.31 1.48 14.70
C PHE A 29 -12.80 1.48 14.36
N ASP A 30 -13.57 2.37 14.95
CA ASP A 30 -15.02 2.47 14.69
C ASP A 30 -15.30 2.88 13.23
N HIS A 31 -14.50 3.84 12.71
CA HIS A 31 -14.70 4.40 11.39
C HIS A 31 -13.37 4.73 10.73
N LEU A 32 -13.30 4.48 9.44
CA LEU A 32 -12.22 4.93 8.55
C LEU A 32 -12.75 5.95 7.55
N LEU A 33 -11.94 6.95 7.22
CA LEU A 33 -12.23 7.85 6.11
C LEU A 33 -11.66 7.22 4.83
N LEU A 34 -12.54 6.75 3.96
CA LEU A 34 -12.18 6.08 2.71
C LEU A 34 -12.73 6.84 1.50
N SER A 35 -12.21 6.55 0.33
CA SER A 35 -12.71 7.09 -0.92
C SER A 35 -14.14 6.61 -1.18
N LYS A 36 -15.06 7.58 -1.34
CA LYS A 36 -16.44 7.31 -1.73
C LYS A 36 -16.52 6.60 -3.09
N GLU A 37 -15.66 6.97 -4.01
CA GLU A 37 -15.61 6.42 -5.36
C GLU A 37 -15.26 4.95 -5.34
N VAL A 38 -14.27 4.56 -4.51
CA VAL A 38 -13.89 3.14 -4.33
C VAL A 38 -14.99 2.35 -3.65
N MET A 39 -15.58 2.91 -2.58
CA MET A 39 -16.61 2.22 -1.81
C MET A 39 -17.94 2.04 -2.55
N ASN A 40 -18.19 2.86 -3.58
CA ASN A 40 -19.39 2.78 -4.43
C ASN A 40 -19.14 2.03 -5.74
N ALA A 41 -17.92 1.56 -5.99
CA ALA A 41 -17.61 0.78 -7.18
C ALA A 41 -18.19 -0.64 -7.07
N ASP A 42 -18.75 -1.14 -8.16
CA ASP A 42 -19.26 -2.52 -8.24
C ASP A 42 -18.12 -3.55 -8.17
N VAL A 43 -16.94 -3.18 -8.70
CA VAL A 43 -15.74 -4.02 -8.72
C VAL A 43 -14.52 -3.18 -8.38
N VAL A 44 -13.71 -3.64 -7.44
CA VAL A 44 -12.44 -3.05 -7.07
C VAL A 44 -11.31 -4.00 -7.43
N ILE A 45 -10.45 -3.57 -8.37
CA ILE A 45 -9.21 -4.28 -8.71
C ILE A 45 -8.03 -3.52 -8.12
N ASN A 46 -7.29 -4.17 -7.24
CA ASN A 46 -6.13 -3.62 -6.57
C ASN A 46 -4.85 -3.98 -7.33
N LEU A 47 -4.05 -2.98 -7.74
CA LEU A 47 -2.83 -3.17 -8.53
C LEU A 47 -1.59 -2.71 -7.74
N PRO A 48 -1.13 -3.47 -6.74
CA PRO A 48 0.04 -3.13 -5.95
C PRO A 48 1.34 -3.48 -6.68
N LYS A 49 2.43 -2.82 -6.24
CA LYS A 49 3.80 -3.17 -6.60
C LYS A 49 4.56 -3.63 -5.35
N VAL A 50 5.42 -4.64 -5.49
CA VAL A 50 6.33 -5.07 -4.41
C VAL A 50 7.37 -3.98 -4.16
N LYS A 51 7.41 -3.44 -2.92
CA LYS A 51 8.40 -2.42 -2.53
C LYS A 51 8.79 -2.58 -1.06
N SER A 52 10.07 -2.48 -0.77
CA SER A 52 10.54 -2.23 0.60
C SER A 52 9.98 -0.91 1.14
N HIS A 53 9.84 -0.82 2.44
CA HIS A 53 9.30 0.38 3.09
C HIS A 53 9.95 0.59 4.47
N VAL A 54 10.62 1.72 4.64
CA VAL A 54 11.35 2.06 5.88
C VAL A 54 10.48 2.13 7.15
N GLN A 55 9.16 2.17 7.06
CA GLN A 55 8.27 2.24 8.23
C GLN A 55 7.53 0.94 8.52
N ILE A 56 7.14 0.19 7.49
CA ILE A 56 6.34 -1.04 7.63
C ILE A 56 6.97 -2.22 6.90
N THR A 57 8.25 -2.17 6.64
CA THR A 57 9.10 -3.20 6.06
C THR A 57 8.79 -3.47 4.58
N LEU A 58 7.53 -3.69 4.20
CA LEU A 58 7.14 -4.06 2.84
C LEU A 58 5.79 -3.41 2.46
N THR A 59 5.64 -3.07 1.19
CA THR A 59 4.39 -2.63 0.56
C THR A 59 3.97 -3.67 -0.44
N MET A 60 2.74 -4.15 -0.31
CA MET A 60 2.09 -5.13 -1.18
C MET A 60 0.59 -4.81 -1.29
N GLY A 61 -0.27 -5.81 -1.40
CA GLY A 61 -1.71 -5.67 -1.60
C GLY A 61 -2.41 -4.87 -0.51
N VAL A 62 -2.27 -5.28 0.74
CA VAL A 62 -2.90 -4.63 1.90
C VAL A 62 -2.48 -3.17 2.01
N LYS A 63 -1.19 -2.89 1.95
CA LYS A 63 -0.68 -1.51 2.08
C LYS A 63 -1.08 -0.62 0.90
N ASN A 64 -1.23 -1.17 -0.30
CA ASN A 64 -1.62 -0.39 -1.48
C ASN A 64 -3.02 0.23 -1.30
N LEU A 65 -3.94 -0.47 -0.66
CA LEU A 65 -5.30 -0.01 -0.39
C LEU A 65 -5.35 1.22 0.55
N PHE A 66 -4.29 1.49 1.30
CA PHE A 66 -4.16 2.77 2.00
C PHE A 66 -4.13 3.97 1.02
N GLY A 67 -3.90 3.72 -0.27
CA GLY A 67 -4.10 4.69 -1.34
C GLY A 67 -5.52 5.27 -1.37
N CYS A 68 -6.52 4.47 -0.97
CA CYS A 68 -7.93 4.84 -0.94
C CYS A 68 -8.31 5.73 0.26
N VAL A 69 -7.39 6.01 1.18
CA VAL A 69 -7.57 7.02 2.23
C VAL A 69 -7.27 8.39 1.63
N PRO A 70 -8.24 9.30 1.51
CA PRO A 70 -8.06 10.56 0.77
C PRO A 70 -7.28 11.60 1.56
N GLY A 71 -6.54 12.43 0.83
CA GLY A 71 -5.97 13.68 1.28
C GLY A 71 -5.04 13.59 2.48
N LYS A 72 -5.19 14.56 3.40
CA LYS A 72 -4.34 14.75 4.59
C LYS A 72 -4.55 13.70 5.67
N MET A 73 -5.60 12.89 5.58
CA MET A 73 -5.90 11.84 6.57
C MET A 73 -4.81 10.77 6.64
N LYS A 74 -4.06 10.53 5.56
CA LYS A 74 -2.90 9.63 5.61
C LYS A 74 -1.88 10.07 6.67
N ALA A 75 -1.58 11.37 6.72
CA ALA A 75 -0.66 11.91 7.72
C ALA A 75 -1.24 11.82 9.14
N TRP A 76 -2.55 12.05 9.30
CA TRP A 76 -3.23 11.90 10.58
C TRP A 76 -3.17 10.45 11.08
N TRP A 77 -3.41 9.46 10.23
CA TRP A 77 -3.30 8.04 10.60
C TRP A 77 -1.89 7.63 11.02
N HIS A 78 -0.86 8.19 10.38
CA HIS A 78 0.52 7.98 10.84
C HIS A 78 0.78 8.58 12.24
N MET A 79 0.16 9.71 12.56
CA MET A 79 0.26 10.31 13.90
C MET A 79 -0.55 9.54 14.93
N GLU A 80 -1.77 9.11 14.57
CA GLU A 80 -2.66 8.33 15.44
C GLU A 80 -2.09 6.97 15.81
N ALA A 81 -1.43 6.31 14.88
CA ALA A 81 -0.69 5.08 15.15
C ALA A 81 0.52 5.30 16.07
N GLY A 82 1.00 6.55 16.19
CA GLY A 82 2.15 6.91 16.99
C GLY A 82 3.41 6.21 16.50
N LYS A 83 4.12 5.53 17.41
CA LYS A 83 5.33 4.75 17.09
C LYS A 83 5.05 3.26 16.96
N ASP A 84 3.80 2.84 17.07
CA ASP A 84 3.39 1.45 17.08
C ASP A 84 3.13 0.94 15.66
N ALA A 85 4.03 0.08 15.18
CA ALA A 85 3.91 -0.53 13.86
C ALA A 85 2.75 -1.56 13.79
N ASP A 86 2.41 -2.20 14.90
CA ASP A 86 1.30 -3.16 14.96
C ASP A 86 -0.03 -2.43 14.86
N ARG A 87 -0.21 -1.34 15.61
CA ARG A 87 -1.43 -0.52 15.52
C ARG A 87 -1.61 0.06 14.11
N PHE A 88 -0.54 0.55 13.50
CA PHE A 88 -0.59 1.02 12.11
C PHE A 88 -0.87 -0.13 11.13
N GLY A 89 -0.23 -1.28 11.32
CA GLY A 89 -0.49 -2.50 10.57
C GLY A 89 -1.95 -2.95 10.67
N GLN A 90 -2.54 -2.91 11.86
CA GLN A 90 -3.95 -3.21 12.08
C GLN A 90 -4.87 -2.24 11.34
N MET A 91 -4.60 -0.93 11.39
CA MET A 91 -5.36 0.07 10.62
C MET A 91 -5.34 -0.23 9.12
N LEU A 92 -4.18 -0.64 8.59
CA LEU A 92 -4.04 -1.02 7.18
C LEU A 92 -4.84 -2.29 6.85
N VAL A 93 -4.81 -3.28 7.73
CA VAL A 93 -5.59 -4.52 7.59
C VAL A 93 -7.08 -4.23 7.63
N GLU A 94 -7.56 -3.43 8.57
CA GLU A 94 -8.97 -3.04 8.64
C GLU A 94 -9.41 -2.19 7.46
N THR A 95 -8.53 -1.34 6.93
CA THR A 95 -8.76 -0.62 5.66
C THR A 95 -8.97 -1.60 4.50
N ALA A 96 -8.07 -2.57 4.34
CA ALA A 96 -8.17 -3.57 3.29
C ALA A 96 -9.43 -4.43 3.41
N ARG A 97 -9.77 -4.83 4.63
CA ARG A 97 -10.97 -5.61 4.95
C ARG A 97 -12.26 -4.84 4.68
N THR A 98 -12.28 -3.54 4.97
CA THR A 98 -13.45 -2.68 4.74
C THR A 98 -13.66 -2.40 3.25
N ILE A 99 -12.59 -2.20 2.47
CA ILE A 99 -12.65 -2.01 1.01
C ILE A 99 -13.00 -3.33 0.32
N SER A 100 -12.44 -4.46 0.78
CA SER A 100 -12.68 -5.81 0.27
C SER A 100 -12.52 -5.89 -1.26
N PRO A 101 -11.30 -5.73 -1.81
CA PRO A 101 -11.10 -5.77 -3.26
C PRO A 101 -11.51 -7.13 -3.83
N ASN A 102 -12.17 -7.11 -5.00
CA ASN A 102 -12.59 -8.33 -5.70
C ASN A 102 -11.41 -9.12 -6.28
N LEU A 103 -10.35 -8.40 -6.65
CA LEU A 103 -9.13 -8.98 -7.20
C LEU A 103 -7.93 -8.11 -6.85
N THR A 104 -6.84 -8.74 -6.48
CA THR A 104 -5.53 -8.08 -6.37
C THR A 104 -4.57 -8.70 -7.36
N ILE A 105 -3.96 -7.89 -8.23
CA ILE A 105 -2.91 -8.29 -9.17
C ILE A 105 -1.65 -7.55 -8.80
N LEU A 106 -0.68 -8.25 -8.25
CA LEU A 106 0.56 -7.68 -7.76
C LEU A 106 1.61 -7.69 -8.87
N ASP A 107 2.12 -6.50 -9.17
CA ASP A 107 3.26 -6.29 -10.05
C ASP A 107 4.57 -6.46 -9.26
N GLY A 108 5.24 -7.56 -9.48
CA GLY A 108 6.59 -7.86 -9.05
C GLY A 108 7.54 -8.05 -10.24
N ILE A 109 7.18 -7.62 -11.47
CA ILE A 109 8.11 -7.69 -12.61
C ILE A 109 9.34 -6.86 -12.28
N LEU A 110 9.14 -5.61 -11.87
CA LEU A 110 10.17 -4.72 -11.35
C LEU A 110 9.75 -4.22 -9.97
N GLY A 111 10.31 -4.79 -8.91
CA GLY A 111 10.13 -4.35 -7.53
C GLY A 111 11.07 -3.19 -7.17
N HIS A 112 10.94 -2.70 -5.92
CA HIS A 112 11.87 -1.73 -5.33
C HIS A 112 12.37 -2.27 -3.98
N GLU A 113 13.65 -2.52 -3.88
CA GLU A 113 14.31 -3.01 -2.65
C GLU A 113 15.07 -1.91 -1.89
N GLY A 114 15.57 -2.18 -0.69
CA GLY A 114 16.34 -1.24 0.12
C GLY A 114 15.49 -0.16 0.80
N ASN A 115 15.93 1.08 0.77
CA ASN A 115 15.35 2.20 1.55
C ASN A 115 14.07 2.80 0.92
N GLY A 116 13.13 1.93 0.51
CA GLY A 116 11.84 2.36 -0.05
C GLY A 116 10.95 3.13 0.92
N PRO A 117 9.79 3.65 0.45
CA PRO A 117 9.18 3.37 -0.85
C PRO A 117 9.69 4.23 -2.03
N SER A 118 10.38 5.34 -1.77
CA SER A 118 10.81 6.29 -2.81
C SER A 118 12.33 6.33 -3.00
N GLY A 119 13.10 5.87 -2.02
CA GLY A 119 14.56 5.84 -2.04
C GLY A 119 15.14 4.44 -2.25
N GLY A 120 14.30 3.49 -2.65
CA GLY A 120 14.75 2.14 -2.96
C GLY A 120 15.36 2.03 -4.36
N GLU A 121 16.06 0.92 -4.60
CA GLU A 121 16.64 0.55 -5.89
C GLU A 121 15.68 -0.36 -6.67
N PRO A 122 15.59 -0.24 -8.00
CA PRO A 122 14.81 -1.17 -8.80
C PRO A 122 15.42 -2.58 -8.73
N ARG A 123 14.56 -3.58 -8.59
CA ARG A 123 14.93 -5.00 -8.56
C ARG A 123 14.04 -5.77 -9.53
N GLU A 124 14.63 -6.41 -10.51
CA GLU A 124 13.93 -7.36 -11.38
C GLU A 124 13.62 -8.65 -10.61
N LEU A 125 12.33 -8.96 -10.48
CA LEU A 125 11.86 -10.18 -9.86
C LEU A 125 11.19 -11.11 -10.89
N GLY A 126 10.69 -10.54 -12.01
CA GLY A 126 10.01 -11.29 -13.05
C GLY A 126 8.70 -11.95 -12.61
N LEU A 127 8.08 -11.44 -11.55
CA LEU A 127 6.94 -12.06 -10.86
C LEU A 127 5.65 -11.28 -11.09
N LEU A 128 4.58 -12.00 -11.43
CA LEU A 128 3.19 -11.54 -11.29
C LEU A 128 2.43 -12.50 -10.38
N ALA A 129 1.63 -11.96 -9.48
CA ALA A 129 0.78 -12.74 -8.61
C ALA A 129 -0.63 -12.16 -8.57
N ALA A 130 -1.66 -13.01 -8.52
CA ALA A 130 -3.05 -12.59 -8.45
C ALA A 130 -3.84 -13.45 -7.46
N SER A 131 -4.74 -12.82 -6.71
CA SER A 131 -5.65 -13.51 -5.80
C SER A 131 -6.90 -12.67 -5.56
N ALA A 132 -8.03 -13.33 -5.33
CA ALA A 132 -9.24 -12.69 -4.80
C ALA A 132 -9.09 -12.38 -3.30
N ASP A 133 -8.20 -13.06 -2.60
CA ASP A 133 -7.85 -12.78 -1.20
C ASP A 133 -6.51 -12.02 -1.13
N VAL A 134 -6.59 -10.75 -0.73
CA VAL A 134 -5.44 -9.86 -0.61
C VAL A 134 -4.47 -10.30 0.51
N PHE A 135 -4.98 -10.97 1.55
CA PHE A 135 -4.16 -11.44 2.66
C PHE A 135 -3.39 -12.71 2.28
N ALA A 136 -4.04 -13.62 1.57
CA ALA A 136 -3.39 -14.79 0.98
C ALA A 136 -2.30 -14.40 -0.01
N LEU A 137 -2.57 -13.39 -0.84
CA LEU A 137 -1.58 -12.85 -1.78
C LEU A 137 -0.36 -12.30 -1.06
N ASP A 138 -0.54 -11.42 -0.06
CA ASP A 138 0.56 -10.85 0.70
C ASP A 138 1.36 -11.94 1.44
N ARG A 139 0.68 -12.98 1.96
CA ARG A 139 1.32 -14.15 2.59
C ARG A 139 2.19 -14.94 1.62
N ALA A 140 1.71 -15.15 0.38
CA ALA A 140 2.46 -15.84 -0.67
C ALA A 140 3.73 -15.08 -1.06
N ILE A 141 3.64 -13.74 -1.23
CA ILE A 141 4.81 -12.91 -1.56
C ILE A 141 5.85 -12.90 -0.44
N VAL A 142 5.41 -12.90 0.81
CA VAL A 142 6.31 -13.03 1.97
C VAL A 142 7.08 -14.37 1.92
N ALA A 143 6.43 -15.45 1.50
CA ALA A 143 7.10 -16.74 1.30
C ALA A 143 8.08 -16.72 0.12
N VAL A 144 7.73 -16.10 -1.01
CA VAL A 144 8.64 -15.88 -2.14
C VAL A 144 9.90 -15.11 -1.71
N LEU A 145 9.75 -14.09 -0.87
CA LEU A 145 10.88 -13.30 -0.35
C LEU A 145 11.61 -13.97 0.82
N GLN A 146 11.22 -15.17 1.19
CA GLN A 146 11.80 -15.97 2.28
C GLN A 146 11.96 -15.21 3.61
N VAL A 147 10.99 -14.37 3.93
CA VAL A 147 11.00 -13.59 5.17
C VAL A 147 9.99 -14.15 6.16
N ASP A 148 10.34 -14.06 7.43
CA ASP A 148 9.40 -14.36 8.51
C ASP A 148 8.17 -13.45 8.41
N PRO A 149 6.94 -14.00 8.26
CA PRO A 149 5.71 -13.21 8.18
C PRO A 149 5.54 -12.23 9.34
N ASP A 150 6.06 -12.54 10.50
CA ASP A 150 5.96 -11.68 11.67
C ASP A 150 6.87 -10.44 11.62
N ARG A 151 7.80 -10.37 10.67
CA ARG A 151 8.56 -9.15 10.37
C ARG A 151 7.76 -8.11 9.61
N ILE A 152 6.66 -8.49 8.96
CA ILE A 152 5.84 -7.60 8.14
C ILE A 152 4.59 -7.21 8.93
N PRO A 153 4.46 -5.97 9.43
CA PRO A 153 3.37 -5.58 10.32
C PRO A 153 1.97 -5.87 9.78
N THR A 154 1.73 -5.68 8.48
CA THR A 154 0.44 -5.98 7.86
C THR A 154 0.12 -7.47 7.85
N VAL A 155 1.10 -8.32 7.56
CA VAL A 155 0.92 -9.78 7.54
C VAL A 155 0.79 -10.31 8.97
N ARG A 156 1.64 -9.85 9.89
CA ARG A 156 1.56 -10.20 11.32
C ARG A 156 0.18 -9.87 11.90
N MET A 157 -0.34 -8.67 11.64
CA MET A 157 -1.65 -8.28 12.15
C MET A 157 -2.78 -9.03 11.47
N ALA A 158 -2.72 -9.29 10.17
CA ALA A 158 -3.69 -10.11 9.48
C ALA A 158 -3.74 -11.54 10.05
N ARG A 159 -2.58 -12.13 10.39
CA ARG A 159 -2.50 -13.43 11.07
C ARG A 159 -3.14 -13.39 12.47
N ARG A 160 -2.82 -12.40 13.29
CA ARG A 160 -3.40 -12.23 14.63
C ARG A 160 -4.91 -12.08 14.61
N LEU A 161 -5.46 -11.48 13.56
CA LEU A 161 -6.90 -11.29 13.36
C LEU A 161 -7.57 -12.49 12.65
N GLY A 162 -6.84 -13.56 12.37
CA GLY A 162 -7.36 -14.76 11.69
C GLY A 162 -7.77 -14.53 10.23
N LEU A 163 -7.24 -13.49 9.59
CA LEU A 163 -7.55 -13.12 8.20
C LEU A 163 -6.53 -13.65 7.19
N CYS A 164 -5.30 -13.89 7.63
CA CYS A 164 -4.24 -14.40 6.78
C CYS A 164 -4.16 -15.92 6.91
N PRO A 165 -4.38 -16.69 5.84
CA PRO A 165 -4.27 -18.15 5.88
C PRO A 165 -2.83 -18.58 6.13
N GLU A 166 -2.64 -19.79 6.68
CA GLU A 166 -1.34 -20.43 6.68
C GLU A 166 -0.96 -20.79 5.24
N LEU A 167 0.34 -20.86 4.95
CA LEU A 167 0.83 -21.03 3.57
C LEU A 167 0.33 -22.34 2.94
N GLU A 168 0.24 -23.39 3.73
CA GLU A 168 -0.21 -24.72 3.34
C GLU A 168 -1.69 -24.77 2.95
N ALA A 169 -2.48 -23.79 3.41
CA ALA A 169 -3.90 -23.66 3.08
C ALA A 169 -4.14 -22.83 1.79
N ILE A 170 -3.08 -22.25 1.22
CA ILE A 170 -3.17 -21.48 -0.03
C ILE A 170 -2.96 -22.43 -1.22
N GLU A 171 -3.89 -22.39 -2.15
CA GLU A 171 -3.75 -23.10 -3.43
C GLU A 171 -2.91 -22.28 -4.41
N PHE A 172 -1.92 -22.94 -5.02
CA PHE A 172 -1.02 -22.36 -6.02
C PHE A 172 -1.21 -23.08 -7.36
N PRO A 173 -2.14 -22.64 -8.23
CA PRO A 173 -2.43 -23.35 -9.48
C PRO A 173 -1.34 -23.21 -10.54
N LEU A 174 -0.43 -22.24 -10.43
CA LEU A 174 0.65 -22.03 -11.40
C LEU A 174 2.01 -22.44 -10.83
N SER A 175 2.58 -21.65 -9.93
CA SER A 175 3.88 -21.91 -9.31
C SER A 175 3.82 -21.73 -7.80
N ARG A 176 4.53 -22.60 -7.09
CA ARG A 176 4.65 -22.49 -5.65
C ARG A 176 5.70 -21.43 -5.24
N PRO A 177 5.56 -20.80 -4.07
CA PRO A 177 6.53 -19.79 -3.59
C PRO A 177 7.98 -20.29 -3.57
N GLU A 178 8.21 -21.57 -3.27
CA GLU A 178 9.54 -22.17 -3.19
C GLU A 178 10.23 -22.22 -4.57
N GLU A 179 9.47 -22.32 -5.66
CA GLU A 179 9.98 -22.31 -7.04
C GLU A 179 10.42 -20.91 -7.49
N LEU A 180 9.91 -19.88 -6.81
CA LEU A 180 10.12 -18.46 -7.11
C LEU A 180 10.96 -17.77 -6.03
N ALA A 181 11.61 -18.53 -5.16
CA ALA A 181 12.30 -18.03 -3.99
C ALA A 181 13.36 -16.97 -4.29
N ILE A 182 13.33 -15.87 -3.56
CA ILE A 182 14.26 -14.74 -3.66
C ILE A 182 14.95 -14.57 -2.31
N GLU A 183 16.19 -15.02 -2.22
CA GLU A 183 16.95 -15.07 -0.97
C GLU A 183 17.70 -13.77 -0.66
N ASP A 184 18.01 -12.98 -1.68
CA ASP A 184 18.89 -11.82 -1.63
C ASP A 184 18.14 -10.48 -1.68
N TRP A 185 16.86 -10.44 -1.28
CA TRP A 185 16.09 -9.20 -1.20
C TRP A 185 16.70 -8.25 -0.19
N LYS A 186 17.01 -7.03 -0.62
CA LYS A 186 17.58 -5.99 0.24
C LYS A 186 16.49 -5.31 1.06
N TRP A 187 16.61 -5.44 2.36
CA TRP A 187 15.75 -4.78 3.33
C TRP A 187 16.22 -3.35 3.58
N PRO A 188 15.37 -2.47 4.15
CA PRO A 188 15.81 -1.16 4.60
C PRO A 188 16.94 -1.26 5.62
N ASP A 189 17.99 -0.44 5.44
CA ASP A 189 19.13 -0.38 6.37
C ASP A 189 18.70 0.01 7.78
N LYS A 190 17.72 0.92 7.87
CA LYS A 190 17.17 1.40 9.12
C LYS A 190 15.68 1.63 9.02
N MET A 191 14.94 1.06 9.96
CA MET A 191 13.52 1.35 10.10
C MET A 191 13.31 2.75 10.66
N MET A 192 12.37 3.49 10.06
CA MET A 192 11.97 4.81 10.51
C MET A 192 10.69 4.71 11.37
N PRO A 193 10.51 5.62 12.36
CA PRO A 193 9.27 5.67 13.11
C PRO A 193 8.05 5.87 12.20
N ILE A 194 6.93 5.26 12.56
CA ILE A 194 5.65 5.45 11.88
C ILE A 194 5.17 6.89 11.95
N ASP A 195 5.38 7.52 13.10
CA ASP A 195 5.06 8.92 13.34
C ASP A 195 5.93 9.86 12.49
N PHE A 196 5.28 10.73 11.75
CA PHE A 196 5.99 11.75 10.96
C PHE A 196 6.50 12.94 11.79
N GLY A 197 6.07 13.08 13.06
CA GLY A 197 6.33 14.26 13.88
C GLY A 197 5.70 15.54 13.32
N ALA A 198 5.22 16.42 14.20
CA ALA A 198 4.56 17.69 13.81
C ALA A 198 5.39 18.54 12.82
N PRO A 199 6.73 18.67 12.95
CA PRO A 199 7.52 19.49 12.02
C PRO A 199 7.50 18.95 10.57
N ARG A 200 7.45 17.64 10.37
CA ARG A 200 7.40 17.02 9.03
C ARG A 200 6.06 17.22 8.34
N VAL A 201 4.97 17.11 9.10
CA VAL A 201 3.60 17.36 8.62
C VAL A 201 3.46 18.81 8.20
N VAL A 202 3.93 19.74 9.03
CA VAL A 202 3.93 21.19 8.75
C VAL A 202 4.73 21.48 7.48
N LYS A 203 5.96 20.99 7.36
CA LYS A 203 6.81 21.18 6.16
C LYS A 203 6.17 20.63 4.90
N SER A 204 5.55 19.44 4.97
CA SER A 204 4.85 18.81 3.85
C SER A 204 3.61 19.62 3.45
N THR A 205 2.86 20.13 4.40
CA THR A 205 1.68 20.98 4.16
C THR A 205 2.08 22.29 3.47
N PHE A 206 3.12 22.96 3.95
CA PHE A 206 3.64 24.17 3.30
C PHE A 206 4.15 23.90 1.89
N LYS A 207 4.88 22.81 1.68
CA LYS A 207 5.33 22.41 0.33
C LYS A 207 4.14 22.16 -0.61
N HIS A 208 3.09 21.50 -0.13
CA HIS A 208 1.89 21.25 -0.93
C HIS A 208 1.14 22.55 -1.27
N LEU A 209 0.99 23.46 -0.31
CA LEU A 209 0.40 24.77 -0.53
C LEU A 209 1.23 25.60 -1.54
N TYR A 210 2.54 25.58 -1.41
CA TYR A 210 3.44 26.26 -2.35
C TYR A 210 3.30 25.70 -3.78
N VAL A 211 3.28 24.37 -3.94
CA VAL A 211 3.11 23.75 -5.25
C VAL A 211 1.74 24.13 -5.85
N ARG A 212 0.66 23.97 -5.08
CA ARG A 212 -0.71 24.16 -5.56
C ARG A 212 -1.04 25.63 -5.85
N PHE A 213 -0.57 26.55 -5.03
CA PHE A 213 -0.96 27.97 -5.14
C PHE A 213 0.08 28.87 -5.82
N ILE A 214 1.31 28.39 -5.98
CA ILE A 214 2.39 29.19 -6.58
C ILE A 214 2.98 28.49 -7.80
N LYS A 215 3.45 27.25 -7.67
CA LYS A 215 4.18 26.58 -8.74
C LYS A 215 3.28 26.17 -9.91
N GLU A 216 2.13 25.55 -9.63
CA GLU A 216 1.18 25.12 -10.67
C GLU A 216 0.57 26.28 -11.43
N PRO A 217 0.06 27.37 -10.78
CA PRO A 217 -0.42 28.54 -11.50
C PRO A 217 0.68 29.23 -12.33
N MET A 218 1.91 29.34 -11.80
CA MET A 218 3.04 29.90 -12.55
C MET A 218 3.42 29.04 -13.76
N ALA A 219 3.39 27.71 -13.63
CA ALA A 219 3.67 26.80 -14.75
C ALA A 219 2.56 26.92 -15.85
N ALA A 220 1.31 27.06 -15.47
CA ALA A 220 0.21 27.31 -16.39
C ALA A 220 0.34 28.67 -17.11
N TYR A 221 0.91 29.67 -16.47
CA TYR A 221 1.12 31.00 -17.06
C TYR A 221 2.34 31.05 -18.00
N THR A 222 3.36 30.20 -17.76
CA THR A 222 4.63 30.21 -18.53
C THR A 222 4.65 29.20 -19.69
N GLY A 223 3.59 28.45 -19.92
CA GLY A 223 3.42 27.56 -21.09
C GLY A 223 4.46 26.43 -21.17
N LYS A 224 5.03 25.98 -20.03
CA LYS A 224 5.98 24.88 -19.94
C LYS A 224 5.51 23.81 -18.97
#